data_0249ce6fc58c6ca1614b030f0dbf9cc6
#
_entry.id   0249ce6fc58c6ca1614b030f0dbf9cc6
#
_cell.length_a   1.000
_cell.length_b   1.000
_cell.length_c   1.000
_cell.angle_alpha   90.00
_cell.angle_beta   90.00
_cell.angle_gamma   90.00
#
_symmetry.space_group_name_H-M   'P 1'
#
loop_
_entity.id
_entity.type
_entity.pdbx_description
1 polymer ?
#
loop_
_entity_poly.entity_id
_entity_poly.type
_entity_poly.pdbx_seq_one_letter_code
_entity_poly.pdbx_strand_id
1 'polypeptide(L)'
;MSELKKNGFDKIGIHGISSGAAYALLCASLIPDISLVLSICPFDYVVEEPKIIGKPTGRSWFSYHGKDYPCSLFTGQREKGFFGSLREYRKQDTEHHNEFLRSLYENAALTEESRIKVENMKADVLLVAPERDNEWPSPTAVRRMKKVLAEADYPFRVRTIIYPYASHLLGTNPPESWKKAFPAEKKWPAECNEARKDCFDQEFQFLKEW
;
A
#
# COMPACT_ATOMS: atom_id res chain seq x y z
N MET A 1 11.29 -3.90 -18.40
CA MET A 1 12.55 -3.14 -18.10
C MET A 1 13.46 -3.09 -19.33
N SER A 2 13.84 -4.23 -19.92
CA SER A 2 14.72 -4.27 -21.12
C SER A 2 14.21 -3.45 -22.31
N GLU A 3 12.89 -3.38 -22.49
CA GLU A 3 12.28 -2.61 -23.59
C GLU A 3 12.34 -1.09 -23.34
N LEU A 4 12.12 -0.63 -22.12
CA LEU A 4 12.27 0.77 -21.77
C LEU A 4 13.71 1.25 -21.99
N LYS A 5 14.70 0.47 -21.57
CA LYS A 5 16.11 0.79 -21.83
C LYS A 5 16.47 0.79 -23.32
N LYS A 6 15.93 -0.15 -24.11
CA LYS A 6 16.11 -0.16 -25.57
C LYS A 6 15.53 1.07 -26.24
N ASN A 7 14.47 1.65 -25.66
CA ASN A 7 13.85 2.89 -26.13
C ASN A 7 14.53 4.17 -25.60
N GLY A 8 15.69 4.04 -24.97
CA GLY A 8 16.51 5.19 -24.54
C GLY A 8 16.14 5.79 -23.19
N PHE A 9 15.34 5.07 -22.36
CA PHE A 9 15.06 5.53 -21.00
C PHE A 9 16.13 5.04 -20.02
N ASP A 10 16.97 5.95 -19.54
CA ASP A 10 18.05 5.62 -18.58
C ASP A 10 17.56 5.60 -17.14
N LYS A 11 16.53 6.37 -16.82
CA LYS A 11 15.90 6.45 -15.51
C LYS A 11 14.50 5.85 -15.55
N ILE A 12 14.20 4.97 -14.61
CA ILE A 12 12.91 4.30 -14.54
C ILE A 12 12.36 4.41 -13.12
N GLY A 13 11.24 5.11 -13.00
CA GLY A 13 10.50 5.24 -11.76
C GLY A 13 9.22 4.39 -11.76
N ILE A 14 8.74 4.05 -10.57
CA ILE A 14 7.47 3.38 -10.37
C ILE A 14 6.65 4.14 -9.32
N HIS A 15 5.38 4.32 -9.61
CA HIS A 15 4.40 4.93 -8.71
C HIS A 15 3.28 3.95 -8.40
N GLY A 16 2.84 3.92 -7.15
CA GLY A 16 1.72 3.07 -6.74
C GLY A 16 0.97 3.65 -5.55
N ILE A 17 -0.33 3.35 -5.51
CA ILE A 17 -1.23 3.74 -4.43
C ILE A 17 -1.87 2.46 -3.88
N SER A 18 -2.06 2.36 -2.55
CA SER A 18 -2.73 1.23 -1.90
C SER A 18 -1.99 -0.10 -2.15
N SER A 19 -2.65 -1.14 -2.61
CA SER A 19 -1.99 -2.40 -3.02
C SER A 19 -0.96 -2.19 -4.13
N GLY A 20 -1.19 -1.23 -5.03
CA GLY A 20 -0.21 -0.81 -6.04
C GLY A 20 1.06 -0.20 -5.43
N ALA A 21 0.95 0.47 -4.27
CA ALA A 21 2.11 1.01 -3.54
C ALA A 21 3.01 -0.11 -3.00
N ALA A 22 2.42 -1.14 -2.40
CA ALA A 22 3.16 -2.31 -1.94
C ALA A 22 3.77 -3.09 -3.10
N TYR A 23 3.03 -3.23 -4.22
CA TYR A 23 3.54 -3.84 -5.43
C TYR A 23 4.71 -3.06 -6.04
N ALA A 24 4.66 -1.72 -6.04
CA ALA A 24 5.75 -0.87 -6.50
C ALA A 24 7.04 -1.08 -5.67
N LEU A 25 6.90 -1.15 -4.34
CA LEU A 25 8.01 -1.46 -3.42
C LEU A 25 8.57 -2.87 -3.67
N LEU A 26 7.69 -3.86 -3.84
CA LEU A 26 8.10 -5.23 -4.16
C LEU A 26 8.87 -5.28 -5.49
N CYS A 27 8.33 -4.64 -6.54
CA CYS A 27 9.02 -4.57 -7.84
C CYS A 27 10.41 -3.94 -7.70
N ALA A 28 10.54 -2.83 -7.01
CA ALA A 28 11.82 -2.15 -6.83
C ALA A 28 12.82 -2.98 -5.98
N SER A 29 12.32 -3.77 -5.04
CA SER A 29 13.18 -4.68 -4.25
C SER A 29 13.74 -5.85 -5.06
N LEU A 30 13.09 -6.21 -6.18
CA LEU A 30 13.45 -7.34 -7.05
C LEU A 30 14.11 -6.90 -8.36
N ILE A 31 13.90 -5.65 -8.79
CA ILE A 31 14.33 -5.13 -10.08
C ILE A 31 15.24 -3.92 -9.87
N PRO A 32 16.57 -4.11 -9.90
CA PRO A 32 17.53 -3.05 -9.60
C PRO A 32 17.57 -1.90 -10.62
N ASP A 33 16.90 -2.06 -11.76
CA ASP A 33 16.77 -1.01 -12.78
C ASP A 33 15.76 0.09 -12.40
N ILE A 34 14.92 -0.14 -11.39
CA ILE A 34 14.01 0.87 -10.85
C ILE A 34 14.82 1.77 -9.92
N SER A 35 14.85 3.06 -10.22
CA SER A 35 15.65 4.05 -9.51
C SER A 35 14.83 5.13 -8.78
N LEU A 36 13.49 5.06 -8.86
CA LEU A 36 12.55 5.88 -8.09
C LEU A 36 11.33 5.06 -7.69
N VAL A 37 10.88 5.21 -6.45
CA VAL A 37 9.60 4.68 -5.97
C VAL A 37 8.79 5.76 -5.28
N LEU A 38 7.57 6.00 -5.79
CA LEU A 38 6.55 6.80 -5.10
C LEU A 38 5.48 5.85 -4.59
N SER A 39 5.35 5.71 -3.28
CA SER A 39 4.52 4.69 -2.62
C SER A 39 3.57 5.34 -1.63
N ILE A 40 2.28 5.36 -1.98
CA ILE A 40 1.22 6.04 -1.23
C ILE A 40 0.27 5.03 -0.60
N CYS A 41 0.09 5.07 0.71
CA CYS A 41 -0.72 4.13 1.49
C CYS A 41 -0.26 2.66 1.34
N PRO A 42 1.04 2.33 1.49
CA PRO A 42 1.55 0.97 1.33
C PRO A 42 1.23 0.07 2.51
N PHE A 43 1.42 -1.23 2.28
CA PHE A 43 1.74 -2.20 3.32
C PHE A 43 3.15 -2.79 3.05
N ASP A 44 3.74 -3.40 4.08
CA ASP A 44 5.15 -3.82 4.07
C ASP A 44 5.35 -5.35 4.10
N TYR A 45 4.28 -6.12 4.17
CA TYR A 45 4.29 -7.58 4.07
C TYR A 45 3.32 -8.03 3.00
N VAL A 46 3.76 -8.84 2.07
CA VAL A 46 2.85 -9.49 1.12
C VAL A 46 1.94 -10.44 1.89
N VAL A 47 0.65 -10.31 1.68
CA VAL A 47 -0.38 -11.15 2.29
C VAL A 47 -1.07 -12.00 1.23
N GLU A 48 -1.81 -13.02 1.66
CA GLU A 48 -2.68 -13.76 0.76
C GLU A 48 -3.76 -12.84 0.15
N GLU A 49 -4.27 -13.24 -1.01
CA GLU A 49 -5.35 -12.52 -1.69
C GLU A 49 -6.57 -12.39 -0.77
N PRO A 50 -6.99 -11.15 -0.41
CA PRO A 50 -8.16 -10.97 0.44
C PRO A 50 -9.42 -11.37 -0.33
N LYS A 51 -10.16 -12.32 0.20
CA LYS A 51 -11.46 -12.71 -0.34
C LYS A 51 -12.58 -12.16 0.48
N ILE A 52 -13.42 -11.38 -0.17
CA ILE A 52 -14.66 -10.84 0.42
C ILE A 52 -15.71 -11.95 0.54
N ILE A 53 -15.71 -12.89 -0.39
CA ILE A 53 -16.68 -14.01 -0.46
C ILE A 53 -15.90 -15.30 -0.70
N GLY A 54 -16.18 -16.34 0.10
CA GLY A 54 -15.59 -17.66 -0.03
C GLY A 54 -14.43 -17.93 0.90
N LYS A 55 -13.81 -19.10 0.74
CA LYS A 55 -12.64 -19.51 1.55
C LYS A 55 -11.39 -18.78 1.09
N PRO A 56 -10.49 -18.44 2.03
CA PRO A 56 -9.13 -18.04 1.68
C PRO A 56 -8.49 -19.07 0.75
N THR A 57 -7.73 -18.61 -0.22
CA THR A 57 -7.07 -19.53 -1.18
C THR A 57 -5.69 -19.95 -0.74
N GLY A 58 -5.12 -19.27 0.25
CA GLY A 58 -3.72 -19.41 0.62
C GLY A 58 -2.74 -18.93 -0.46
N ARG A 59 -3.28 -18.33 -1.55
CA ARG A 59 -2.46 -17.81 -2.63
C ARG A 59 -2.02 -16.39 -2.34
N SER A 60 -0.80 -16.08 -2.74
CA SER A 60 -0.27 -14.73 -2.63
C SER A 60 -1.07 -13.73 -3.47
N TRP A 61 -1.21 -12.52 -2.95
CA TRP A 61 -1.75 -11.40 -3.72
C TRP A 61 -0.84 -10.99 -4.87
N PHE A 62 0.47 -11.25 -4.75
CA PHE A 62 1.46 -10.88 -5.76
C PHE A 62 2.19 -12.11 -6.29
N SER A 63 2.60 -12.03 -7.56
CA SER A 63 3.41 -13.06 -8.21
C SER A 63 4.60 -12.43 -8.93
N TYR A 64 5.68 -13.20 -9.06
CA TYR A 64 6.87 -12.80 -9.80
C TYR A 64 7.32 -13.97 -10.69
N HIS A 65 7.54 -13.70 -11.98
CA HIS A 65 7.86 -14.73 -12.98
C HIS A 65 6.90 -15.95 -12.97
N GLY A 66 5.60 -15.68 -12.82
CA GLY A 66 4.56 -16.72 -12.84
C GLY A 66 4.48 -17.57 -11.56
N LYS A 67 5.24 -17.24 -10.50
CA LYS A 67 5.19 -17.91 -9.21
C LYS A 67 4.64 -16.96 -8.15
N ASP A 68 3.82 -17.48 -7.26
CA ASP A 68 3.34 -16.72 -6.11
C ASP A 68 4.54 -16.26 -5.27
N TYR A 69 4.57 -14.98 -4.90
CA TYR A 69 5.55 -14.46 -3.94
C TYR A 69 5.20 -14.99 -2.54
N PRO A 70 6.17 -15.25 -1.66
CA PRO A 70 5.87 -15.63 -0.28
C PRO A 70 4.89 -14.67 0.36
N CYS A 71 3.85 -15.18 1.00
CA CYS A 71 2.83 -14.34 1.62
C CYS A 71 2.48 -14.81 3.03
N SER A 72 2.10 -13.86 3.86
CA SER A 72 1.53 -14.12 5.17
C SER A 72 0.04 -14.46 5.06
N LEU A 73 -0.39 -15.48 5.77
CA LEU A 73 -1.78 -15.91 5.76
C LEU A 73 -2.59 -15.13 6.79
N PHE A 74 -3.84 -14.83 6.46
CA PHE A 74 -4.77 -14.23 7.39
C PHE A 74 -5.19 -15.24 8.45
N THR A 75 -5.09 -14.86 9.72
CA THR A 75 -5.58 -15.66 10.85
C THR A 75 -6.97 -15.20 11.24
N GLY A 76 -7.87 -16.14 11.54
CA GLY A 76 -9.21 -15.80 12.03
C GLY A 76 -10.27 -15.46 10.97
N GLN A 77 -10.01 -15.68 9.70
CA GLN A 77 -11.05 -15.67 8.68
C GLN A 77 -12.05 -16.78 9.02
N ARG A 78 -13.18 -16.41 9.61
CA ARG A 78 -14.31 -17.33 9.74
C ARG A 78 -14.90 -17.56 8.35
N GLU A 79 -15.10 -18.82 7.99
CA GLU A 79 -15.93 -19.19 6.85
C GLU A 79 -17.32 -18.62 7.09
N LYS A 80 -17.60 -17.46 6.48
CA LYS A 80 -18.96 -16.96 6.43
C LYS A 80 -19.66 -17.74 5.33
N GLY A 81 -20.67 -18.50 5.70
CA GLY A 81 -21.51 -19.17 4.71
C GLY A 81 -22.09 -18.17 3.71
N PHE A 82 -22.44 -18.64 2.52
CA PHE A 82 -22.99 -17.83 1.43
C PHE A 82 -24.03 -16.77 1.88
N PHE A 83 -24.94 -17.14 2.78
CA PHE A 83 -25.96 -16.22 3.31
C PHE A 83 -25.38 -15.13 4.23
N GLY A 84 -24.33 -15.41 4.97
CA GLY A 84 -23.63 -14.40 5.79
C GLY A 84 -22.94 -13.37 4.92
N SER A 85 -22.24 -13.82 3.88
CA SER A 85 -21.56 -12.95 2.91
C SER A 85 -22.55 -12.12 2.10
N LEU A 86 -23.69 -12.70 1.69
CA LEU A 86 -24.73 -12.00 0.96
C LEU A 86 -25.41 -10.91 1.82
N ARG A 87 -25.60 -11.18 3.12
CA ARG A 87 -26.16 -10.23 4.07
C ARG A 87 -25.25 -9.01 4.28
N GLU A 88 -23.92 -9.22 4.34
CA GLU A 88 -22.94 -8.14 4.47
C GLU A 88 -22.83 -7.34 3.17
N TYR A 89 -22.78 -8.03 2.02
CA TYR A 89 -22.80 -7.37 0.71
C TYR A 89 -24.05 -6.50 0.51
N ARG A 90 -25.22 -6.96 0.95
CA ARG A 90 -26.48 -6.18 0.89
C ARG A 90 -26.50 -4.96 1.80
N LYS A 91 -25.75 -4.98 2.92
CA LYS A 91 -25.68 -3.82 3.81
C LYS A 91 -24.89 -2.67 3.21
N GLN A 92 -24.10 -2.92 2.16
CA GLN A 92 -23.24 -1.94 1.46
C GLN A 92 -22.53 -0.97 2.42
N ASP A 93 -22.17 -1.45 3.58
CA ASP A 93 -21.45 -0.68 4.58
C ASP A 93 -19.96 -0.74 4.25
N THR A 94 -19.57 0.15 3.34
CA THR A 94 -18.18 0.24 2.85
C THR A 94 -17.20 0.61 3.97
N GLU A 95 -17.66 1.28 5.02
CA GLU A 95 -16.85 1.58 6.21
C GLU A 95 -16.47 0.28 6.96
N HIS A 96 -17.45 -0.58 7.23
CA HIS A 96 -17.21 -1.91 7.83
C HIS A 96 -16.36 -2.81 6.94
N HIS A 97 -16.47 -2.67 5.61
CA HIS A 97 -15.64 -3.43 4.69
C HIS A 97 -14.17 -3.03 4.80
N ASN A 98 -13.87 -1.73 4.84
CA ASN A 98 -12.50 -1.23 4.98
C ASN A 98 -11.90 -1.65 6.34
N GLU A 99 -12.67 -1.50 7.43
CA GLU A 99 -12.24 -1.97 8.76
C GLU A 99 -12.00 -3.48 8.79
N PHE A 100 -12.79 -4.25 8.05
CA PHE A 100 -12.57 -5.69 7.91
C PHE A 100 -11.26 -6.00 7.20
N LEU A 101 -10.95 -5.34 6.08
CA LEU A 101 -9.66 -5.50 5.37
C LEU A 101 -8.48 -5.16 6.29
N ARG A 102 -8.57 -4.05 7.00
CA ARG A 102 -7.56 -3.65 7.97
C ARG A 102 -7.37 -4.70 9.05
N SER A 103 -8.46 -5.23 9.61
CA SER A 103 -8.40 -6.27 10.64
C SER A 103 -7.78 -7.57 10.13
N LEU A 104 -8.02 -7.94 8.87
CA LEU A 104 -7.36 -9.11 8.26
C LEU A 104 -5.85 -8.92 8.24
N TYR A 105 -5.38 -7.75 7.78
CA TYR A 105 -3.95 -7.47 7.72
C TYR A 105 -3.32 -7.40 9.11
N GLU A 106 -3.97 -6.74 10.08
CA GLU A 106 -3.47 -6.62 11.46
C GLU A 106 -3.37 -7.97 12.17
N ASN A 107 -4.22 -8.93 11.79
CA ASN A 107 -4.23 -10.29 12.33
C ASN A 107 -3.53 -11.31 11.41
N ALA A 108 -2.83 -10.89 10.37
CA ALA A 108 -2.06 -11.80 9.53
C ALA A 108 -0.89 -12.42 10.30
N ALA A 109 -0.59 -13.67 10.03
CA ALA A 109 0.59 -14.36 10.56
C ALA A 109 1.83 -13.88 9.79
N LEU A 110 2.31 -12.67 10.08
CA LEU A 110 3.42 -12.03 9.37
C LEU A 110 4.69 -12.87 9.47
N THR A 111 5.31 -13.17 8.33
CA THR A 111 6.56 -13.93 8.22
C THR A 111 7.64 -13.09 7.57
N GLU A 112 8.91 -13.35 7.91
CA GLU A 112 10.04 -12.62 7.33
C GLU A 112 10.17 -12.85 5.81
N GLU A 113 9.75 -14.00 5.31
CA GLU A 113 9.76 -14.35 3.89
C GLU A 113 8.76 -13.52 3.09
N SER A 114 7.64 -13.13 3.71
CA SER A 114 6.61 -12.29 3.08
C SER A 114 6.90 -10.79 3.19
N ARG A 115 7.90 -10.39 3.99
CA ARG A 115 8.27 -8.98 4.13
C ARG A 115 8.83 -8.44 2.81
N ILE A 116 8.38 -7.27 2.39
CA ILE A 116 8.95 -6.55 1.26
C ILE A 116 10.33 -6.05 1.67
N LYS A 117 11.38 -6.53 1.00
CA LYS A 117 12.78 -6.24 1.31
C LYS A 117 13.18 -4.86 0.77
N VAL A 118 12.63 -3.79 1.36
CA VAL A 118 12.86 -2.40 0.92
C VAL A 118 14.33 -2.01 0.95
N GLU A 119 15.14 -2.60 1.81
CA GLU A 119 16.59 -2.43 1.90
C GLU A 119 17.35 -2.92 0.67
N ASN A 120 16.73 -3.78 -0.16
CA ASN A 120 17.35 -4.28 -1.40
C ASN A 120 17.12 -3.36 -2.60
N MET A 121 16.24 -2.37 -2.49
CA MET A 121 15.97 -1.43 -3.58
C MET A 121 17.24 -0.63 -3.97
N LYS A 122 17.30 -0.19 -5.22
CA LYS A 122 18.34 0.71 -5.75
C LYS A 122 17.72 2.04 -6.20
N ALA A 123 16.84 2.59 -5.39
CA ALA A 123 15.95 3.67 -5.78
C ALA A 123 15.84 4.76 -4.71
N ASP A 124 15.67 6.00 -5.11
CA ASP A 124 15.12 7.02 -4.24
C ASP A 124 13.67 6.65 -3.90
N VAL A 125 13.26 6.79 -2.65
CA VAL A 125 11.94 6.34 -2.20
C VAL A 125 11.18 7.41 -1.43
N LEU A 126 9.94 7.68 -1.85
CA LEU A 126 8.96 8.47 -1.12
C LEU A 126 7.90 7.51 -0.58
N LEU A 127 7.75 7.47 0.76
CA LEU A 127 6.73 6.70 1.47
C LEU A 127 5.73 7.65 2.09
N VAL A 128 4.48 7.54 1.72
CA VAL A 128 3.42 8.41 2.23
C VAL A 128 2.28 7.59 2.82
N ALA A 129 1.78 7.98 3.98
CA ALA A 129 0.64 7.34 4.61
C ALA A 129 -0.28 8.34 5.32
N PRO A 130 -1.59 8.07 5.37
CA PRO A 130 -2.50 8.77 6.25
C PRO A 130 -2.52 8.10 7.63
N GLU A 131 -2.51 8.88 8.72
CA GLU A 131 -2.62 8.32 10.08
C GLU A 131 -3.99 7.65 10.30
N ARG A 132 -5.03 8.10 9.59
CA ARG A 132 -6.41 7.60 9.71
C ARG A 132 -6.77 6.63 8.58
N ASP A 133 -5.80 5.83 8.16
CA ASP A 133 -6.06 4.76 7.21
C ASP A 133 -6.94 3.68 7.85
N ASN A 134 -8.11 3.44 7.25
CA ASN A 134 -9.05 2.41 7.73
C ASN A 134 -9.07 1.17 6.82
N GLU A 135 -8.26 1.13 5.75
CA GLU A 135 -8.10 -0.07 4.90
C GLU A 135 -6.91 -0.94 5.30
N TRP A 136 -5.75 -0.29 5.56
CA TRP A 136 -4.55 -0.98 6.05
C TRP A 136 -3.86 -0.19 7.15
N PRO A 137 -2.98 -0.82 7.91
CA PRO A 137 -2.14 -0.10 8.86
C PRO A 137 -0.95 0.60 8.15
N SER A 138 -1.21 1.36 7.06
CA SER A 138 -0.16 1.98 6.25
C SER A 138 0.80 2.88 7.03
N PRO A 139 0.37 3.68 8.02
CA PRO A 139 1.32 4.47 8.80
C PRO A 139 2.28 3.60 9.62
N THR A 140 1.82 2.44 10.11
CA THR A 140 2.68 1.46 10.79
C THR A 140 3.68 0.85 9.83
N ALA A 141 3.23 0.49 8.62
CA ALA A 141 4.10 -0.04 7.57
C ALA A 141 5.18 0.97 7.17
N VAL A 142 4.82 2.25 6.95
CA VAL A 142 5.79 3.32 6.65
C VAL A 142 6.82 3.49 7.76
N ARG A 143 6.40 3.47 9.04
CA ARG A 143 7.33 3.58 10.17
C ARG A 143 8.30 2.39 10.25
N ARG A 144 7.81 1.16 10.00
CA ARG A 144 8.65 -0.05 9.96
C ARG A 144 9.65 0.00 8.81
N MET A 145 9.20 0.34 7.59
CA MET A 145 10.08 0.46 6.43
C MET A 145 11.14 1.56 6.62
N LYS A 146 10.75 2.73 7.17
CA LYS A 146 11.71 3.79 7.51
C LYS A 146 12.80 3.28 8.47
N LYS A 147 12.42 2.51 9.49
CA LYS A 147 13.36 1.92 10.45
C LYS A 147 14.31 0.94 9.76
N VAL A 148 13.77 0.02 8.94
CA VAL A 148 14.58 -0.96 8.19
C VAL A 148 15.60 -0.26 7.28
N LEU A 149 15.18 0.77 6.54
CA LEU A 149 16.07 1.53 5.66
C LEU A 149 17.18 2.25 6.45
N ALA A 150 16.86 2.81 7.61
CA ALA A 150 17.86 3.45 8.47
C ALA A 150 18.86 2.44 9.07
N GLU A 151 18.38 1.27 9.51
CA GLU A 151 19.23 0.21 10.08
C GLU A 151 20.13 -0.46 9.02
N ALA A 152 19.72 -0.40 7.75
CA ALA A 152 20.51 -0.92 6.63
C ALA A 152 21.48 0.12 6.02
N ASP A 153 21.65 1.29 6.62
CA ASP A 153 22.45 2.39 6.07
C ASP A 153 22.13 2.63 4.58
N TYR A 154 20.81 2.67 4.26
CA TYR A 154 20.34 2.73 2.89
C TYR A 154 20.89 3.93 2.12
N PRO A 155 21.64 3.73 1.00
CA PRO A 155 22.46 4.77 0.40
C PRO A 155 21.69 5.75 -0.51
N PHE A 156 20.39 5.51 -0.73
CA PHE A 156 19.56 6.34 -1.58
C PHE A 156 18.67 7.25 -0.75
N ARG A 157 18.10 8.25 -1.37
CA ARG A 157 17.25 9.23 -0.71
C ARG A 157 15.95 8.60 -0.20
N VAL A 158 15.62 8.85 1.06
CA VAL A 158 14.38 8.40 1.70
C VAL A 158 13.62 9.59 2.22
N ARG A 159 12.38 9.77 1.77
CA ARG A 159 11.43 10.73 2.34
C ARG A 159 10.20 9.99 2.84
N THR A 160 9.77 10.30 4.07
CA THR A 160 8.55 9.73 4.65
C THR A 160 7.62 10.83 5.12
N ILE A 161 6.34 10.75 4.78
CA ILE A 161 5.31 11.72 5.17
C ILE A 161 4.12 10.96 5.74
N ILE A 162 3.64 11.39 6.91
CA ILE A 162 2.43 10.84 7.53
C ILE A 162 1.48 11.99 7.86
N TYR A 163 0.33 12.00 7.19
CA TYR A 163 -0.69 13.02 7.35
C TYR A 163 -1.66 12.68 8.50
N PRO A 164 -1.77 13.51 9.54
CA PRO A 164 -2.48 13.15 10.77
C PRO A 164 -3.98 12.97 10.61
N TYR A 165 -4.61 13.65 9.64
CA TYR A 165 -6.06 13.66 9.46
C TYR A 165 -6.53 13.10 8.11
N ALA A 166 -5.62 12.64 7.26
CA ALA A 166 -5.96 12.09 5.96
C ALA A 166 -6.53 10.66 6.04
N SER A 167 -7.31 10.30 5.04
CA SER A 167 -7.85 8.96 4.80
C SER A 167 -7.01 8.15 3.82
N HIS A 168 -7.37 6.88 3.61
CA HIS A 168 -6.78 6.02 2.57
C HIS A 168 -6.90 6.59 1.15
N LEU A 169 -7.80 7.54 0.91
CA LEU A 169 -7.97 8.21 -0.39
C LEU A 169 -6.88 9.26 -0.69
N LEU A 170 -5.82 9.30 0.11
CA LEU A 170 -4.61 10.09 -0.16
C LEU A 170 -3.99 9.67 -1.50
N GLY A 171 -3.47 10.60 -2.27
CA GLY A 171 -2.90 10.31 -3.60
C GLY A 171 -3.95 10.07 -4.71
N THR A 172 -5.22 10.29 -4.45
CA THR A 172 -6.30 10.17 -5.43
C THR A 172 -7.12 11.44 -5.53
N ASN A 173 -7.95 11.56 -6.57
CA ASN A 173 -9.01 12.57 -6.65
C ASN A 173 -10.37 11.86 -6.57
N PRO A 174 -10.83 11.46 -5.38
CA PRO A 174 -11.98 10.58 -5.24
C PRO A 174 -13.29 11.31 -5.49
N PRO A 175 -14.29 10.65 -6.12
CA PRO A 175 -15.63 11.18 -6.19
C PRO A 175 -16.26 11.23 -4.78
N GLU A 176 -17.22 12.12 -4.58
CA GLU A 176 -17.90 12.32 -3.29
C GLU A 176 -18.57 11.04 -2.74
N SER A 177 -19.01 10.14 -3.65
CA SER A 177 -19.59 8.85 -3.26
C SER A 177 -18.60 7.95 -2.51
N TRP A 178 -17.31 7.97 -2.88
CA TRP A 178 -16.26 7.17 -2.23
C TRP A 178 -15.91 7.72 -0.86
N LYS A 179 -15.87 9.05 -0.70
CA LYS A 179 -15.52 9.69 0.58
C LYS A 179 -16.44 9.25 1.72
N LYS A 180 -17.68 8.86 1.42
CA LYS A 180 -18.64 8.36 2.41
C LYS A 180 -18.19 7.07 3.13
N ALA A 181 -17.29 6.30 2.54
CA ALA A 181 -16.76 5.07 3.12
C ALA A 181 -15.60 5.29 4.11
N PHE A 182 -15.12 6.53 4.24
CA PHE A 182 -13.93 6.84 5.03
C PHE A 182 -14.28 7.80 6.17
N PRO A 183 -14.18 7.35 7.43
CA PRO A 183 -14.52 8.17 8.61
C PRO A 183 -13.74 9.49 8.66
N ALA A 184 -12.47 9.50 8.23
CA ALA A 184 -11.66 10.71 8.21
C ALA A 184 -12.21 11.76 7.24
N GLU A 185 -12.74 11.35 6.07
CA GLU A 185 -13.35 12.25 5.08
C GLU A 185 -14.61 12.93 5.62
N LYS A 186 -15.36 12.22 6.48
CA LYS A 186 -16.55 12.76 7.13
C LYS A 186 -16.18 13.75 8.25
N LYS A 187 -15.12 13.43 9.00
CA LYS A 187 -14.76 14.17 10.22
C LYS A 187 -13.84 15.36 9.95
N TRP A 188 -12.95 15.23 8.97
CA TRP A 188 -11.91 16.21 8.62
C TRP A 188 -11.82 16.43 7.11
N PRO A 189 -12.93 16.84 6.44
CA PRO A 189 -12.97 16.95 4.97
C PRO A 189 -11.99 17.99 4.42
N ALA A 190 -11.78 19.10 5.13
CA ALA A 190 -10.85 20.15 4.70
C ALA A 190 -9.42 19.66 4.77
N GLU A 191 -9.02 19.08 5.90
CA GLU A 191 -7.68 18.55 6.13
C GLU A 191 -7.36 17.39 5.18
N CYS A 192 -8.35 16.52 4.88
CA CYS A 192 -8.19 15.48 3.87
C CYS A 192 -7.93 16.06 2.47
N ASN A 193 -8.62 17.15 2.10
CA ASN A 193 -8.41 17.81 0.82
C ASN A 193 -7.03 18.49 0.75
N GLU A 194 -6.61 19.18 1.81
CA GLU A 194 -5.29 19.79 1.92
C GLU A 194 -4.19 18.73 1.85
N ALA A 195 -4.32 17.62 2.60
CA ALA A 195 -3.37 16.53 2.57
C ALA A 195 -3.22 15.91 1.18
N ARG A 196 -4.33 15.73 0.43
CA ARG A 196 -4.26 15.24 -0.96
C ARG A 196 -3.49 16.19 -1.86
N LYS A 197 -3.77 17.50 -1.76
CA LYS A 197 -3.08 18.51 -2.55
C LYS A 197 -1.58 18.53 -2.23
N ASP A 198 -1.24 18.59 -0.94
CA ASP A 198 0.17 18.57 -0.51
C ASP A 198 0.87 17.27 -0.92
N CYS A 199 0.19 16.12 -0.84
CA CYS A 199 0.74 14.85 -1.30
C CYS A 199 1.17 14.90 -2.77
N PHE A 200 0.33 15.42 -3.66
CA PHE A 200 0.69 15.63 -5.07
C PHE A 200 1.88 16.58 -5.23
N ASP A 201 1.90 17.68 -4.48
CA ASP A 201 3.00 18.63 -4.52
C ASP A 201 4.32 17.98 -4.07
N GLN A 202 4.28 17.15 -3.02
CA GLN A 202 5.43 16.38 -2.51
C GLN A 202 5.92 15.33 -3.53
N GLU A 203 5.00 14.61 -4.19
CA GLU A 203 5.36 13.67 -5.26
C GLU A 203 6.06 14.38 -6.41
N PHE A 204 5.49 15.52 -6.89
CA PHE A 204 6.08 16.32 -7.95
C PHE A 204 7.46 16.88 -7.58
N GLN A 205 7.58 17.37 -6.34
CA GLN A 205 8.86 17.88 -5.87
C GLN A 205 9.91 16.76 -5.81
N PHE A 206 9.54 15.60 -5.26
CA PHE A 206 10.44 14.45 -5.16
C PHE A 206 10.89 13.94 -6.54
N LEU A 207 9.97 13.94 -7.51
CA LEU A 207 10.25 13.60 -8.90
C LEU A 207 11.20 14.60 -9.58
N LYS A 208 11.04 15.92 -9.33
CA LYS A 208 11.93 16.95 -9.90
C LYS A 208 13.35 16.86 -9.36
N GLU A 209 13.51 16.42 -8.13
CA GLU A 209 14.81 16.25 -7.49
C GLU A 209 15.53 14.95 -7.91
N TRP A 210 14.81 14.01 -8.53
CA TRP A 210 15.34 12.75 -9.05
C TRP A 210 15.87 12.93 -10.49
#